data_2166225c9e0e29d1a3e4f585f80bea19
#
_entry.id   2166225c9e0e29d1a3e4f585f80bea19
#
_cell.length_a   1.000
_cell.length_b   1.000
_cell.length_c   1.000
_cell.angle_alpha   90.00
_cell.angle_beta   90.00
_cell.angle_gamma   90.00
#
_symmetry.space_group_name_H-M   'P 1'
#
loop_
_entity.id
_entity.type
_entity.pdbx_description
1 polymer ?
#
loop_
_entity_poly.entity_id
_entity_poly.type
_entity_poly.pdbx_seq_one_letter_code
_entity_poly.pdbx_strand_id
1 'polypeptide(L)'
;MSEPVVLVVDDSPTVRKIVQLTLQRERIRVVTAGDGLTALAAVADEQPDLILLDIMLPRMDGYNICQVIRKNMAYRDLPIIMLSGKDGLFDKMRGKLAGSTEYMTKPFDSIELAQTVKRYLDSPAARERAARREMLMQGRLRRQM
;
A
#
# COMPACT_ATOMS: atom_id res chain seq x y z
N MET A 1 -19.98 3.47 -6.18
CA MET A 1 -18.60 2.98 -6.27
C MET A 1 -17.93 3.09 -4.92
N SER A 2 -17.22 2.05 -4.52
CA SER A 2 -16.48 2.09 -3.27
C SER A 2 -15.22 2.96 -3.41
N GLU A 3 -14.82 3.60 -2.32
CA GLU A 3 -13.57 4.34 -2.28
C GLU A 3 -12.39 3.38 -2.39
N PRO A 4 -11.31 3.77 -3.07
CA PRO A 4 -10.11 2.96 -3.08
C PRO A 4 -9.52 2.84 -1.67
N VAL A 5 -8.81 1.75 -1.42
CA VAL A 5 -8.22 1.44 -0.11
C VAL A 5 -6.71 1.45 -0.25
N VAL A 6 -6.05 2.25 0.59
CA VAL A 6 -4.59 2.29 0.68
C VAL A 6 -4.17 1.79 2.06
N LEU A 7 -3.26 0.83 2.08
CA LEU A 7 -2.63 0.36 3.31
C LEU A 7 -1.33 1.13 3.51
N VAL A 8 -1.18 1.80 4.65
CA VAL A 8 0.07 2.43 5.03
C VAL A 8 0.73 1.63 6.15
N VAL A 9 1.97 1.21 5.91
CA VAL A 9 2.75 0.42 6.85
C VAL A 9 3.95 1.24 7.29
N ASP A 10 3.92 1.70 8.54
CA ASP A 10 4.99 2.53 9.11
C ASP A 10 4.89 2.40 10.63
N ASP A 11 6.02 2.26 11.31
CA ASP A 11 6.03 2.14 12.76
C ASP A 11 5.82 3.48 13.48
N SER A 12 5.91 4.60 12.75
CA SER A 12 5.68 5.94 13.29
C SER A 12 4.19 6.28 13.30
N PRO A 13 3.56 6.47 14.48
CA PRO A 13 2.17 6.92 14.54
C PRO A 13 1.97 8.27 13.85
N THR A 14 2.96 9.16 13.93
CA THR A 14 2.92 10.47 13.30
C THR A 14 2.84 10.36 11.78
N VAL A 15 3.70 9.53 11.18
CA VAL A 15 3.68 9.30 9.72
C VAL A 15 2.36 8.69 9.29
N ARG A 16 1.87 7.67 10.00
CA ARG A 16 0.57 7.05 9.68
C ARG A 16 -0.55 8.08 9.69
N LYS A 17 -0.55 8.98 10.70
CA LYS A 17 -1.58 10.01 10.83
C LYS A 17 -1.53 11.02 9.69
N ILE A 18 -0.32 11.47 9.32
CA ILE A 18 -0.13 12.42 8.21
C ILE A 18 -0.64 11.82 6.90
N VAL A 19 -0.24 10.58 6.62
CA VAL A 19 -0.68 9.87 5.40
C VAL A 19 -2.19 9.72 5.39
N GLN A 20 -2.76 9.29 6.52
CA GLN A 20 -4.20 9.09 6.65
C GLN A 20 -4.97 10.38 6.36
N LEU A 21 -4.58 11.49 6.99
CA LEU A 21 -5.25 12.77 6.79
C LEU A 21 -5.11 13.26 5.36
N THR A 22 -3.92 13.11 4.77
CA THR A 22 -3.66 13.53 3.40
C THR A 22 -4.54 12.80 2.40
N LEU A 23 -4.61 11.47 2.52
CA LEU A 23 -5.35 10.65 1.56
C LEU A 23 -6.85 10.67 1.78
N GLN A 24 -7.31 10.83 3.02
CA GLN A 24 -8.75 10.96 3.31
C GLN A 24 -9.35 12.20 2.64
N ARG A 25 -8.60 13.28 2.51
CA ARG A 25 -9.03 14.47 1.78
C ARG A 25 -9.29 14.19 0.31
N GLU A 26 -8.68 13.14 -0.22
CA GLU A 26 -8.83 12.72 -1.61
C GLU A 26 -9.85 11.58 -1.76
N ARG A 27 -10.66 11.35 -0.75
CA ARG A 27 -11.68 10.29 -0.71
C ARG A 27 -11.08 8.90 -0.88
N ILE A 28 -9.92 8.70 -0.27
CA ILE A 28 -9.24 7.41 -0.22
C ILE A 28 -9.36 6.86 1.19
N ARG A 29 -9.85 5.63 1.32
CA ARG A 29 -9.92 4.95 2.61
C ARG A 29 -8.52 4.44 2.98
N VAL A 30 -8.08 4.72 4.19
CA VAL A 30 -6.73 4.35 4.65
C VAL A 30 -6.82 3.32 5.77
N VAL A 31 -6.10 2.22 5.60
CA VAL A 31 -5.89 1.21 6.63
C VAL A 31 -4.44 1.33 7.07
N THR A 32 -4.18 1.22 8.36
CA THR A 32 -2.84 1.43 8.92
C THR A 32 -2.32 0.15 9.57
N ALA A 33 -1.00 -0.05 9.50
CA ALA A 33 -0.30 -1.12 10.18
C ALA A 33 1.05 -0.60 10.68
N GLY A 34 1.46 -1.03 11.87
CA GLY A 34 2.71 -0.57 12.48
C GLY A 34 3.86 -1.59 12.38
N ASP A 35 3.60 -2.78 11.86
CA ASP A 35 4.59 -3.84 11.73
C ASP A 35 4.25 -4.78 10.58
N GLY A 36 5.19 -5.70 10.28
CA GLY A 36 5.07 -6.58 9.13
C GLY A 36 3.94 -7.59 9.23
N LEU A 37 3.73 -8.19 10.41
CA LEU A 37 2.70 -9.20 10.58
C LEU A 37 1.31 -8.59 10.45
N THR A 38 1.09 -7.43 11.09
CA THR A 38 -0.16 -6.70 10.97
C THR A 38 -0.41 -6.29 9.53
N ALA A 39 0.66 -5.87 8.81
CA ALA A 39 0.56 -5.49 7.41
C ALA A 39 0.12 -6.67 6.53
N LEU A 40 0.72 -7.84 6.71
CA LEU A 40 0.37 -9.03 5.93
C LEU A 40 -1.07 -9.46 6.17
N ALA A 41 -1.52 -9.41 7.44
CA ALA A 41 -2.92 -9.69 7.78
C ALA A 41 -3.86 -8.68 7.12
N ALA A 42 -3.50 -7.39 7.13
CA ALA A 42 -4.30 -6.34 6.51
C ALA A 42 -4.41 -6.51 4.99
N VAL A 43 -3.36 -6.97 4.32
CA VAL A 43 -3.41 -7.25 2.88
C VAL A 43 -4.47 -8.30 2.58
N ALA A 44 -4.49 -9.38 3.36
CA ALA A 44 -5.47 -10.46 3.18
C ALA A 44 -6.89 -10.02 3.52
N ASP A 45 -7.07 -9.28 4.61
CA ASP A 45 -8.39 -8.92 5.12
C ASP A 45 -9.03 -7.75 4.37
N GLU A 46 -8.23 -6.74 4.03
CA GLU A 46 -8.75 -5.48 3.48
C GLU A 46 -8.61 -5.39 1.96
N GLN A 47 -7.81 -6.25 1.34
CA GLN A 47 -7.58 -6.24 -0.11
C GLN A 47 -7.28 -4.84 -0.64
N PRO A 48 -6.18 -4.20 -0.18
CA PRO A 48 -5.89 -2.82 -0.57
C PRO A 48 -5.60 -2.69 -2.06
N ASP A 49 -5.79 -1.49 -2.57
CA ASP A 49 -5.52 -1.15 -3.97
C ASP A 49 -4.08 -0.63 -4.17
N LEU A 50 -3.43 -0.30 -3.07
CA LEU A 50 -2.06 0.23 -3.06
C LEU A 50 -1.50 0.10 -1.65
N ILE A 51 -0.20 -0.13 -1.56
CA ILE A 51 0.50 -0.20 -0.27
C ILE A 51 1.61 0.86 -0.25
N LEU A 52 1.63 1.66 0.82
CA LEU A 52 2.76 2.52 1.17
C LEU A 52 3.52 1.78 2.28
N LEU A 53 4.77 1.45 2.04
CA LEU A 53 5.50 0.52 2.89
C LEU A 53 6.85 1.10 3.31
N ASP A 54 6.99 1.37 4.61
CA ASP A 54 8.26 1.80 5.18
C ASP A 54 9.27 0.65 5.10
N ILE A 55 10.50 0.98 4.72
CA ILE A 55 11.59 0.00 4.66
C ILE A 55 12.02 -0.40 6.07
N MET A 56 12.10 0.56 6.98
CA MET A 56 12.62 0.32 8.33
C MET A 56 11.48 0.05 9.32
N LEU A 57 11.15 -1.23 9.46
CA LEU A 57 10.13 -1.70 10.40
C LEU A 57 10.76 -2.62 11.45
N PRO A 58 10.17 -2.73 12.65
CA PRO A 58 10.69 -3.64 13.66
C PRO A 58 10.51 -5.10 13.21
N ARG A 59 11.51 -5.92 13.49
CA ARG A 59 11.53 -7.39 13.29
C ARG A 59 11.55 -7.87 11.84
N MET A 60 10.95 -7.15 10.92
CA MET A 60 10.88 -7.54 9.51
C MET A 60 10.96 -6.28 8.66
N ASP A 61 11.98 -6.15 7.82
CA ASP A 61 12.12 -4.96 7.00
C ASP A 61 11.11 -4.94 5.83
N GLY A 62 10.93 -3.76 5.26
CA GLY A 62 9.95 -3.57 4.18
C GLY A 62 10.28 -4.36 2.92
N TYR A 63 11.56 -4.59 2.64
CA TYR A 63 11.95 -5.40 1.47
C TYR A 63 11.43 -6.84 1.61
N ASN A 64 11.57 -7.42 2.80
CA ASN A 64 11.08 -8.77 3.06
C ASN A 64 9.56 -8.85 2.96
N ILE A 65 8.86 -7.86 3.49
CA ILE A 65 7.39 -7.79 3.40
C ILE A 65 6.96 -7.72 1.94
N CYS A 66 7.60 -6.88 1.14
CA CYS A 66 7.32 -6.74 -0.28
C CYS A 66 7.53 -8.07 -1.01
N GLN A 67 8.62 -8.77 -0.74
CA GLN A 67 8.90 -10.07 -1.34
C GLN A 67 7.83 -11.11 -0.99
N VAL A 68 7.41 -11.14 0.28
CA VAL A 68 6.35 -12.06 0.72
C VAL A 68 5.05 -11.80 -0.03
N ILE A 69 4.65 -10.53 -0.14
CA ILE A 69 3.44 -10.16 -0.86
C ILE A 69 3.53 -10.57 -2.33
N ARG A 70 4.67 -10.32 -2.97
CA ARG A 70 4.87 -10.64 -4.40
C ARG A 70 4.87 -12.12 -4.72
N LYS A 71 5.12 -12.98 -3.73
CA LYS A 71 5.05 -14.44 -3.92
C LYS A 71 3.63 -14.92 -4.22
N ASN A 72 2.63 -14.18 -3.78
CA ASN A 72 1.25 -14.50 -4.10
C ASN A 72 0.89 -13.87 -5.44
N MET A 73 0.57 -14.70 -6.42
CA MET A 73 0.25 -14.26 -7.78
C MET A 73 -0.93 -13.30 -7.84
N ALA A 74 -1.84 -13.39 -6.86
CA ALA A 74 -2.98 -12.47 -6.77
C ALA A 74 -2.54 -11.01 -6.57
N TYR A 75 -1.34 -10.78 -6.06
CA TYR A 75 -0.84 -9.44 -5.74
C TYR A 75 0.32 -9.01 -6.64
N ARG A 76 0.56 -9.69 -7.75
CA ARG A 76 1.70 -9.34 -8.63
C ARG A 76 1.58 -7.94 -9.21
N ASP A 77 0.37 -7.44 -9.42
CA ASP A 77 0.10 -6.13 -10.00
C ASP A 77 -0.24 -5.07 -8.97
N LEU A 78 -0.23 -5.42 -7.68
CA LEU A 78 -0.54 -4.50 -6.61
C LEU A 78 0.56 -3.45 -6.49
N PRO A 79 0.26 -2.14 -6.63
CA PRO A 79 1.28 -1.12 -6.45
C PRO A 79 1.81 -1.12 -5.01
N ILE A 80 3.13 -1.24 -4.88
CA ILE A 80 3.82 -1.15 -3.59
C ILE A 80 4.85 -0.04 -3.70
N ILE A 81 4.64 1.04 -2.97
CA ILE A 81 5.52 2.20 -2.93
C ILE A 81 6.32 2.14 -1.64
N MET A 82 7.64 2.03 -1.77
CA MET A 82 8.53 2.01 -0.61
C MET A 82 8.74 3.43 -0.09
N LEU A 83 8.67 3.60 1.23
CA LEU A 83 8.93 4.87 1.91
C LEU A 83 10.20 4.73 2.73
N SER A 84 11.17 5.65 2.56
CA SER A 84 12.40 5.58 3.31
C SER A 84 13.07 6.94 3.47
N GLY A 85 13.81 7.12 4.54
CA GLY A 85 14.70 8.25 4.72
C GLY A 85 15.98 8.16 3.90
N LYS A 86 16.19 7.04 3.20
CA LYS A 86 17.38 6.80 2.39
C LYS A 86 17.03 6.88 0.91
N ASP A 87 17.74 7.74 0.19
CA ASP A 87 17.51 7.95 -1.24
C ASP A 87 18.67 7.45 -2.11
N GLY A 88 19.57 6.65 -1.55
CA GLY A 88 20.69 6.10 -2.28
C GLY A 88 20.28 5.15 -3.39
N LEU A 89 21.10 5.12 -4.46
CA LEU A 89 20.87 4.24 -5.60
C LEU A 89 20.75 2.76 -5.18
N PHE A 90 21.57 2.35 -4.22
CA PHE A 90 21.55 0.98 -3.72
C PHE A 90 20.21 0.61 -3.11
N ASP A 91 19.64 1.49 -2.29
CA ASP A 91 18.34 1.24 -1.65
C ASP A 91 17.21 1.18 -2.67
N LYS A 92 17.26 2.05 -3.70
CA LYS A 92 16.28 2.02 -4.79
C LYS A 92 16.37 0.72 -5.59
N MET A 93 17.58 0.28 -5.89
CA MET A 93 17.80 -0.99 -6.60
C MET A 93 17.32 -2.17 -5.77
N ARG A 94 17.59 -2.19 -4.47
CA ARG A 94 17.15 -3.25 -3.58
C ARG A 94 15.63 -3.33 -3.52
N GLY A 95 14.95 -2.16 -3.45
CA GLY A 95 13.48 -2.11 -3.51
C GLY A 95 12.94 -2.70 -4.79
N LYS A 96 13.54 -2.36 -5.92
CA LYS A 96 13.15 -2.87 -7.23
C LYS A 96 13.32 -4.38 -7.32
N LEU A 97 14.43 -4.91 -6.80
CA LEU A 97 14.67 -6.36 -6.75
C LEU A 97 13.68 -7.08 -5.83
N ALA A 98 13.22 -6.42 -4.77
CA ALA A 98 12.18 -6.96 -3.90
C ALA A 98 10.79 -6.94 -4.54
N GLY A 99 10.62 -6.24 -5.66
CA GLY A 99 9.37 -6.16 -6.40
C GLY A 99 8.54 -4.91 -6.14
N SER A 100 9.15 -3.85 -5.55
CA SER A 100 8.42 -2.59 -5.34
C SER A 100 8.13 -1.91 -6.67
N THR A 101 7.03 -1.16 -6.70
CA THR A 101 6.62 -0.40 -7.88
C THR A 101 7.36 0.92 -7.96
N GLU A 102 7.54 1.58 -6.84
CA GLU A 102 8.17 2.90 -6.77
C GLU A 102 8.78 3.11 -5.39
N TYR A 103 9.59 4.15 -5.29
CA TYR A 103 10.33 4.51 -4.08
C TYR A 103 10.11 6.00 -3.81
N MET A 104 9.70 6.36 -2.59
CA MET A 104 9.57 7.75 -2.17
C MET A 104 10.46 8.01 -0.98
N THR A 105 11.15 9.15 -0.99
CA THR A 105 12.06 9.55 0.09
C THR A 105 11.31 10.35 1.15
N LYS A 106 11.57 10.06 2.42
CA LYS A 106 11.08 10.85 3.54
C LYS A 106 12.07 11.97 3.86
N PRO A 107 11.63 13.15 4.25
CA PRO A 107 10.23 13.56 4.32
C PRO A 107 9.64 13.79 2.93
N PHE A 108 8.40 13.40 2.75
CA PHE A 108 7.68 13.63 1.49
C PHE A 108 6.72 14.81 1.65
N ASP A 109 6.47 15.46 0.52
CA ASP A 109 5.46 16.51 0.42
C ASP A 109 4.07 15.86 0.32
N SER A 110 3.09 16.39 1.04
CA SER A 110 1.72 15.86 1.01
C SER A 110 1.11 15.92 -0.39
N ILE A 111 1.41 16.96 -1.17
CA ILE A 111 0.92 17.08 -2.53
C ILE A 111 1.53 16.00 -3.42
N GLU A 112 2.83 15.79 -3.31
CA GLU A 112 3.55 14.75 -4.05
C GLU A 112 3.01 13.36 -3.69
N LEU A 113 2.78 13.10 -2.40
CA LEU A 113 2.22 11.82 -1.94
C LEU A 113 0.85 11.57 -2.58
N ALA A 114 -0.05 12.56 -2.49
CA ALA A 114 -1.39 12.43 -3.04
C ALA A 114 -1.37 12.21 -4.55
N GLN A 115 -0.53 12.96 -5.27
CA GLN A 115 -0.41 12.83 -6.73
C GLN A 115 0.13 11.45 -7.13
N THR A 116 1.14 10.97 -6.43
CA THR A 116 1.75 9.66 -6.70
C THR A 116 0.74 8.54 -6.46
N VAL A 117 0.06 8.57 -5.33
CA VAL A 117 -0.95 7.56 -4.99
C VAL A 117 -2.08 7.56 -6.02
N LYS A 118 -2.61 8.73 -6.36
CA LYS A 118 -3.70 8.85 -7.34
C LYS A 118 -3.29 8.31 -8.71
N ARG A 119 -2.06 8.57 -9.14
CA ARG A 119 -1.58 8.10 -10.43
C ARG A 119 -1.67 6.57 -10.54
N TYR A 120 -1.30 5.86 -9.48
CA TYR A 120 -1.37 4.40 -9.46
C TYR A 120 -2.79 3.88 -9.27
N LEU A 121 -3.62 4.58 -8.50
CA LEU A 121 -5.01 4.18 -8.30
C LEU A 121 -5.87 4.38 -9.56
N ASP A 122 -5.48 5.28 -10.45
CA ASP A 122 -6.19 5.54 -11.70
C ASP A 122 -5.74 4.62 -12.84
N SER A 123 -4.79 3.72 -12.60
CA SER A 123 -4.34 2.79 -13.63
C SER A 123 -5.45 1.79 -13.99
N PRO A 124 -5.47 1.27 -15.24
CA PRO A 124 -6.46 0.23 -15.61
C PRO A 124 -6.41 -1.00 -14.71
N ALA A 125 -5.19 -1.43 -14.34
CA ALA A 125 -5.02 -2.60 -13.46
C ALA A 125 -5.62 -2.35 -12.07
N ALA A 126 -5.46 -1.13 -11.53
CA ALA A 126 -6.02 -0.77 -10.23
C ALA A 126 -7.54 -0.73 -10.27
N ARG A 127 -8.12 -0.18 -11.34
CA ARG A 127 -9.56 -0.12 -11.52
C ARG A 127 -10.17 -1.51 -11.61
N GLU A 128 -9.51 -2.40 -12.33
CA GLU A 128 -9.95 -3.79 -12.47
C GLU A 128 -9.91 -4.51 -11.12
N ARG A 129 -8.84 -4.29 -10.34
CA ARG A 129 -8.70 -4.87 -9.01
C ARG A 129 -9.80 -4.38 -8.07
N ALA A 130 -10.09 -3.09 -8.09
CA ALA A 130 -11.15 -2.49 -7.28
C ALA A 130 -12.52 -3.08 -7.63
N ALA A 131 -12.80 -3.26 -8.92
CA ALA A 131 -14.04 -3.87 -9.39
C ALA A 131 -14.18 -5.31 -8.91
N ARG A 132 -13.09 -6.09 -8.98
CA ARG A 132 -13.10 -7.48 -8.49
C ARG A 132 -13.35 -7.55 -6.98
N ARG A 133 -12.71 -6.66 -6.22
CA ARG A 133 -12.95 -6.59 -4.77
C ARG A 133 -14.40 -6.31 -4.44
N GLU A 134 -15.00 -5.35 -5.14
CA GLU A 134 -16.40 -4.99 -4.94
C GLU A 134 -17.33 -6.16 -5.24
N MET A 135 -17.09 -6.88 -6.32
CA MET A 135 -17.85 -8.07 -6.67
C MET A 135 -17.74 -9.16 -5.59
N LEU A 136 -16.54 -9.37 -5.05
CA LEU A 136 -16.34 -10.36 -3.98
C LEU A 136 -17.08 -9.96 -2.70
N MET A 137 -17.08 -8.68 -2.35
CA MET A 137 -17.79 -8.19 -1.18
C MET A 137 -19.30 -8.35 -1.34
N GLN A 138 -19.84 -8.03 -2.51
CA GLN A 138 -21.25 -8.24 -2.81
C GLN A 138 -21.64 -9.71 -2.74
N GLY A 139 -20.79 -10.59 -3.25
CA GLY A 139 -20.99 -12.02 -3.17
C GLY A 139 -21.03 -12.54 -1.74
N ARG A 140 -20.17 -12.02 -0.86
CA ARG A 140 -20.19 -12.36 0.57
C ARG A 140 -21.48 -11.92 1.23
N LEU A 141 -21.93 -10.71 0.96
CA LEU A 141 -23.18 -10.20 1.51
C LEU A 141 -24.39 -11.05 1.09
N ARG A 142 -24.46 -11.44 -0.18
CA ARG A 142 -25.54 -12.31 -0.68
C ARG A 142 -25.54 -13.65 0.03
N ARG A 143 -24.38 -14.22 0.32
CA ARG A 143 -24.29 -15.53 0.99
C ARG A 143 -24.71 -15.46 2.46
N GLN A 144 -24.62 -14.29 3.08
CA GLN A 144 -25.03 -14.09 4.48
C GLN A 144 -26.54 -13.83 4.60
N MET A 145 -27.19 -13.50 3.50
CA MET A 145 -28.63 -13.29 3.46
C MET A 145 -29.35 -14.60 3.13
#